data_9d138d391c7f2d103df35c9fabe7241e
#
_entry.id   9d138d391c7f2d103df35c9fabe7241e
#
_cell.length_a   1.000
_cell.length_b   1.000
_cell.length_c   1.000
_cell.angle_alpha   90.00
_cell.angle_beta   90.00
_cell.angle_gamma   90.00
#
_symmetry.space_group_name_H-M   'P 1'
#
loop_
_entity.id
_entity.type
_entity.pdbx_description
1 polymer ?
#
loop_
_entity_poly.entity_id
_entity_poly.type
_entity_poly.pdbx_seq_one_letter_code
_entity_poly.pdbx_strand_id
1 'polypeptide(L)'
;DLVRSRGLGDVYKRQGVDSLSFHVKAKELNAEYIETLLKDICAECVELNFSICQGHVVELAELLVAYFQKKDYDLTKLQGSINYDYFNKMLAKGKEKGDMVATAKALLEATASLPKYRVLNVNALTLNNAGSYIFQELGYALAWGNEYMNQLVDAGLPAAMVAKKIKFNFGISSNYFLEIAKFRAARMLWANIVASYSPECLRDCDNKGKDNECRCAAKMKIHAETSSFNLTLFDAHVNLLRTQTEAMSAALAGVDSMTVTPFDKTYDAPNEFSERMARNQQLLLKEESHFDKVIDPAAGSYYIENLTVSIAKQAWDLFLAVEEDGGFYASVKAGKVQAAVNESNKARHAAVAKRKEVLLGTNQFPNFNEKAGDKKPVEATCCCGGGHTCEKDVPTLNFDRAASEFEALRLETEASGKRPKAFMLTIGNLAMRQARAQYSCNFLACAGYEVVDNLGFSTVEEGIEAAMAAKADIVVLCSSDDEYAEYAVPAFKALNGRAMFIVAGAPACMDDLKAAGIENFIHVRVNVLETLKEFNAKLLK
;
A
#
# COMPACT_ATOMS: atom_id res chain seq x y z
N ASP A 1 -3.86 13.29 19.84
CA ASP A 1 -3.40 14.33 20.79
C ASP A 1 -4.46 15.40 20.97
N LEU A 2 -5.02 15.54 22.16
CA LEU A 2 -6.05 16.52 22.51
C LEU A 2 -5.60 17.98 22.25
N VAL A 3 -4.30 18.26 22.39
CA VAL A 3 -3.72 19.58 22.14
C VAL A 3 -3.67 19.92 20.66
N ARG A 4 -3.53 18.91 19.79
CA ARG A 4 -3.62 19.05 18.33
C ARG A 4 -5.06 19.15 17.82
N SER A 5 -6.03 18.57 18.53
CA SER A 5 -7.44 18.60 18.11
C SER A 5 -8.15 19.93 18.43
N ARG A 6 -7.65 20.74 19.38
CA ARG A 6 -8.21 22.05 19.67
C ARG A 6 -8.04 22.99 18.49
N GLY A 7 -9.12 23.23 17.75
CA GLY A 7 -9.16 24.12 16.58
C GLY A 7 -8.78 23.45 15.25
N LEU A 8 -8.32 22.20 15.23
CA LEU A 8 -7.98 21.50 14.00
C LEU A 8 -9.18 21.34 13.07
N GLY A 9 -10.37 21.05 13.61
CA GLY A 9 -11.58 20.90 12.80
C GLY A 9 -11.92 22.17 12.00
N ASP A 10 -11.80 23.34 12.62
CA ASP A 10 -12.03 24.64 11.94
C ASP A 10 -10.88 24.97 10.97
N VAL A 11 -9.63 24.68 11.35
CA VAL A 11 -8.46 24.86 10.48
C VAL A 11 -8.56 23.97 9.24
N TYR A 12 -8.90 22.68 9.38
CA TYR A 12 -9.04 21.77 8.25
C TYR A 12 -10.22 22.15 7.35
N LYS A 13 -11.34 22.57 7.91
CA LYS A 13 -12.48 23.05 7.12
C LYS A 13 -12.13 24.30 6.30
N ARG A 14 -11.43 25.26 6.89
CA ARG A 14 -10.90 26.44 6.15
C ARG A 14 -9.88 26.05 5.07
N GLN A 15 -9.32 24.87 5.16
CA GLN A 15 -8.37 24.29 4.19
C GLN A 15 -9.03 23.31 3.22
N GLY A 16 -10.37 23.31 3.10
CA GLY A 16 -11.12 22.56 2.09
C GLY A 16 -11.33 21.06 2.41
N VAL A 17 -11.21 20.65 3.68
CA VAL A 17 -11.48 19.27 4.09
C VAL A 17 -12.95 19.08 4.39
N ASP A 18 -13.60 18.11 3.73
CA ASP A 18 -15.04 17.81 3.86
C ASP A 18 -15.30 16.58 4.75
N SER A 19 -14.27 15.81 5.10
CA SER A 19 -14.38 14.60 5.93
C SER A 19 -13.22 14.53 6.91
N LEU A 20 -13.53 14.31 8.20
CA LEU A 20 -12.55 14.18 9.28
C LEU A 20 -12.56 12.77 9.84
N SER A 21 -11.38 12.24 10.18
CA SER A 21 -11.25 10.93 10.84
C SER A 21 -10.49 11.06 12.15
N PHE A 22 -11.04 10.44 13.21
CA PHE A 22 -10.48 10.45 14.56
C PHE A 22 -10.20 9.04 15.04
N HIS A 23 -9.00 8.83 15.53
CA HIS A 23 -8.66 7.62 16.29
C HIS A 23 -8.75 7.91 17.78
N VAL A 24 -9.76 7.35 18.43
CA VAL A 24 -10.04 7.56 19.86
C VAL A 24 -9.34 6.47 20.67
N LYS A 25 -8.62 6.86 21.71
CA LYS A 25 -8.02 5.92 22.66
C LYS A 25 -9.05 5.53 23.71
N ALA A 26 -9.26 4.23 23.91
CA ALA A 26 -10.29 3.72 24.83
C ALA A 26 -10.21 4.30 26.25
N LYS A 27 -9.00 4.50 26.78
CA LYS A 27 -8.78 5.08 28.12
C LYS A 27 -9.09 6.58 28.25
N GLU A 28 -9.25 7.26 27.13
CA GLU A 28 -9.58 8.69 27.06
C GLU A 28 -11.08 8.90 26.79
N LEU A 29 -11.83 7.82 26.48
CA LEU A 29 -13.22 7.89 26.07
C LEU A 29 -14.12 8.28 27.24
N ASN A 30 -14.73 9.45 27.14
CA ASN A 30 -15.79 9.96 28.01
C ASN A 30 -16.49 11.16 27.35
N ALA A 31 -17.58 11.63 27.93
CA ALA A 31 -18.39 12.72 27.38
C ALA A 31 -17.61 14.05 27.24
N GLU A 32 -16.75 14.39 28.20
CA GLU A 32 -15.92 15.60 28.17
C GLU A 32 -14.89 15.56 27.05
N TYR A 33 -14.28 14.37 26.83
CA TYR A 33 -13.37 14.15 25.71
C TYR A 33 -14.07 14.38 24.36
N ILE A 34 -15.26 13.79 24.15
CA ILE A 34 -16.04 13.98 22.92
C ILE A 34 -16.41 15.44 22.73
N GLU A 35 -16.84 16.14 23.79
CA GLU A 35 -17.17 17.58 23.74
C GLU A 35 -15.93 18.42 23.37
N THR A 36 -14.77 18.09 23.90
CA THR A 36 -13.51 18.77 23.57
C THR A 36 -13.03 18.47 22.17
N LEU A 37 -13.13 17.19 21.74
CA LEU A 37 -12.70 16.73 20.41
C LEU A 37 -13.52 17.39 19.29
N LEU A 38 -14.82 17.50 19.48
CA LEU A 38 -15.76 18.03 18.47
C LEU A 38 -16.12 19.51 18.69
N LYS A 39 -15.46 20.17 19.63
CA LYS A 39 -15.64 21.61 19.88
C LYS A 39 -15.35 22.38 18.58
N ASP A 40 -16.24 23.31 18.27
CA ASP A 40 -16.16 24.21 17.10
C ASP A 40 -16.25 23.49 15.73
N ILE A 41 -16.62 22.19 15.70
CA ILE A 41 -16.90 21.45 14.48
C ILE A 41 -18.42 21.41 14.23
N CYS A 42 -18.87 21.94 13.10
CA CYS A 42 -20.24 21.80 12.66
C CYS A 42 -20.47 20.40 12.06
N ALA A 43 -21.04 19.49 12.83
CA ALA A 43 -21.24 18.09 12.43
C ALA A 43 -22.19 17.93 11.21
N GLU A 44 -23.06 18.89 10.94
CA GLU A 44 -23.95 18.87 9.76
C GLU A 44 -23.20 19.25 8.46
N CYS A 45 -22.02 19.85 8.57
CA CYS A 45 -21.26 20.40 7.45
C CYS A 45 -20.09 19.50 7.02
N VAL A 46 -19.70 18.51 7.84
CA VAL A 46 -18.54 17.63 7.61
C VAL A 46 -18.89 16.18 7.94
N GLU A 47 -18.33 15.26 7.17
CA GLU A 47 -18.41 13.84 7.49
C GLU A 47 -17.46 13.51 8.64
N LEU A 48 -17.96 12.89 9.72
CA LEU A 48 -17.19 12.56 10.91
C LEU A 48 -17.00 11.04 11.04
N ASN A 49 -15.76 10.59 10.96
CA ASN A 49 -15.40 9.19 11.01
C ASN A 49 -14.61 8.89 12.28
N PHE A 50 -14.95 7.81 12.97
CA PHE A 50 -14.32 7.44 14.23
C PHE A 50 -13.82 6.00 14.20
N SER A 51 -12.67 5.78 14.80
CA SER A 51 -12.13 4.46 15.08
C SER A 51 -11.70 4.34 16.53
N ILE A 52 -11.99 3.21 17.15
CA ILE A 52 -11.66 2.88 18.53
C ILE A 52 -11.40 1.37 18.67
N CYS A 53 -10.82 0.95 19.79
CA CYS A 53 -10.72 -0.48 20.09
C CYS A 53 -12.11 -1.12 20.15
N GLN A 54 -12.26 -2.30 19.51
CA GLN A 54 -13.56 -3.00 19.29
C GLN A 54 -14.45 -3.10 20.54
N GLY A 55 -13.86 -3.28 21.74
CA GLY A 55 -14.64 -3.40 22.98
C GLY A 55 -15.32 -2.11 23.46
N HIS A 56 -15.07 -0.98 22.80
CA HIS A 56 -15.60 0.34 23.18
C HIS A 56 -16.39 1.02 22.06
N VAL A 57 -16.72 0.30 20.98
CA VAL A 57 -17.42 0.90 19.82
C VAL A 57 -18.86 1.29 20.14
N VAL A 58 -19.54 0.52 20.97
CA VAL A 58 -20.92 0.82 21.40
C VAL A 58 -20.94 2.02 22.33
N GLU A 59 -20.06 2.05 23.33
CA GLU A 59 -19.90 3.19 24.25
C GLU A 59 -19.58 4.50 23.49
N LEU A 60 -18.68 4.42 22.50
CA LEU A 60 -18.40 5.57 21.62
C LEU A 60 -19.65 6.03 20.86
N ALA A 61 -20.43 5.08 20.31
CA ALA A 61 -21.65 5.39 19.58
C ALA A 61 -22.68 6.11 20.45
N GLU A 62 -22.91 5.62 21.66
CA GLU A 62 -23.82 6.22 22.65
C GLU A 62 -23.39 7.63 23.04
N LEU A 63 -22.10 7.84 23.30
CA LEU A 63 -21.54 9.16 23.64
C LEU A 63 -21.67 10.15 22.46
N LEU A 64 -21.45 9.70 21.24
CA LEU A 64 -21.61 10.55 20.04
C LEU A 64 -23.08 10.94 19.82
N VAL A 65 -24.01 9.99 19.94
CA VAL A 65 -25.46 10.27 19.82
C VAL A 65 -25.89 11.27 20.89
N ALA A 66 -25.49 11.05 22.15
CA ALA A 66 -25.80 11.97 23.25
C ALA A 66 -25.22 13.38 23.01
N TYR A 67 -23.99 13.47 22.48
CA TYR A 67 -23.37 14.75 22.12
C TYR A 67 -24.15 15.47 21.01
N PHE A 68 -24.53 14.77 19.94
CA PHE A 68 -25.25 15.36 18.83
C PHE A 68 -26.66 15.83 19.25
N GLN A 69 -27.35 15.05 20.11
CA GLN A 69 -28.63 15.47 20.72
C GLN A 69 -28.46 16.69 21.63
N LYS A 70 -27.44 16.73 22.47
CA LYS A 70 -27.12 17.88 23.34
C LYS A 70 -26.88 19.16 22.54
N LYS A 71 -26.32 19.04 21.34
CA LYS A 71 -26.04 20.18 20.42
C LYS A 71 -27.22 20.54 19.51
N ASP A 72 -28.35 19.84 19.62
CA ASP A 72 -29.56 20.05 18.82
C ASP A 72 -29.34 19.93 17.30
N TYR A 73 -28.44 19.03 16.88
CA TYR A 73 -28.21 18.72 15.47
C TYR A 73 -29.34 17.87 14.90
N ASP A 74 -29.68 18.09 13.62
CA ASP A 74 -30.55 17.19 12.87
C ASP A 74 -29.83 15.86 12.59
N LEU A 75 -30.09 14.84 13.42
CA LEU A 75 -29.46 13.52 13.33
C LEU A 75 -29.64 12.85 11.96
N THR A 76 -30.67 13.21 11.20
CA THR A 76 -30.93 12.65 9.86
C THR A 76 -30.01 13.22 8.78
N LYS A 77 -29.36 14.35 9.05
CA LYS A 77 -28.41 15.00 8.15
C LYS A 77 -26.97 14.53 8.40
N LEU A 78 -26.65 14.15 9.63
CA LEU A 78 -25.29 13.78 10.03
C LEU A 78 -24.76 12.59 9.24
N GLN A 79 -23.54 12.75 8.72
CA GLN A 79 -22.85 11.72 7.94
C GLN A 79 -21.55 11.33 8.62
N GLY A 80 -21.17 10.07 8.51
CA GLY A 80 -19.93 9.58 9.09
C GLY A 80 -19.86 8.08 9.22
N SER A 81 -18.90 7.64 10.00
CA SER A 81 -18.75 6.23 10.33
C SER A 81 -18.19 6.02 11.74
N ILE A 82 -18.55 4.87 12.31
CA ILE A 82 -17.86 4.28 13.47
C ILE A 82 -17.29 2.97 12.95
N ASN A 83 -15.99 2.91 12.77
CA ASN A 83 -15.32 1.82 12.07
C ASN A 83 -15.21 0.58 12.97
N TYR A 84 -16.33 -0.18 13.10
CA TYR A 84 -16.31 -1.50 13.71
C TYR A 84 -15.91 -2.53 12.66
N ASP A 85 -14.78 -3.19 12.89
CA ASP A 85 -14.23 -4.22 12.01
C ASP A 85 -13.77 -5.42 12.83
N TYR A 86 -14.55 -6.50 12.77
CA TYR A 86 -14.27 -7.71 13.52
C TYR A 86 -13.04 -8.45 13.01
N PHE A 87 -12.87 -8.55 11.70
CA PHE A 87 -11.87 -9.41 11.07
C PHE A 87 -10.48 -8.77 10.97
N ASN A 88 -10.42 -7.44 10.91
CA ASN A 88 -9.14 -6.73 10.74
C ASN A 88 -8.12 -7.10 11.83
N LYS A 89 -8.58 -7.27 13.06
CA LYS A 89 -7.70 -7.66 14.17
C LYS A 89 -7.24 -9.11 14.07
N MET A 90 -8.08 -10.02 13.57
CA MET A 90 -7.69 -11.41 13.30
C MET A 90 -6.61 -11.45 12.21
N LEU A 91 -6.81 -10.74 11.11
CA LEU A 91 -5.88 -10.68 9.98
C LEU A 91 -4.53 -10.03 10.36
N ALA A 92 -4.56 -8.91 11.07
CA ALA A 92 -3.36 -8.14 11.37
C ALA A 92 -2.60 -8.62 12.62
N LYS A 93 -3.31 -9.13 13.63
CA LYS A 93 -2.72 -9.46 14.95
C LYS A 93 -2.93 -10.91 15.39
N GLY A 94 -3.68 -11.67 14.62
CA GLY A 94 -4.00 -13.06 14.95
C GLY A 94 -4.90 -13.21 16.18
N LYS A 95 -5.67 -12.17 16.56
CA LYS A 95 -6.51 -12.18 17.76
C LYS A 95 -7.97 -12.11 17.41
N GLU A 96 -8.71 -13.13 17.83
CA GLU A 96 -10.18 -13.11 17.84
C GLU A 96 -10.67 -12.48 19.15
N LYS A 97 -11.63 -11.57 19.09
CA LYS A 97 -12.15 -10.93 20.30
C LYS A 97 -13.62 -10.54 20.21
N GLY A 98 -14.40 -11.04 21.15
CA GLY A 98 -15.82 -10.69 21.31
C GLY A 98 -16.73 -11.50 20.39
N ASP A 99 -18.02 -11.18 20.47
CA ASP A 99 -19.08 -11.73 19.60
C ASP A 99 -19.41 -10.67 18.55
N MET A 100 -19.22 -11.04 17.28
CA MET A 100 -19.47 -10.14 16.14
C MET A 100 -20.94 -9.74 16.04
N VAL A 101 -21.84 -10.71 16.14
CA VAL A 101 -23.27 -10.48 15.95
C VAL A 101 -23.85 -9.65 17.09
N ALA A 102 -23.52 -10.00 18.33
CA ALA A 102 -23.97 -9.26 19.50
C ALA A 102 -23.47 -7.80 19.48
N THR A 103 -22.17 -7.59 19.17
CA THR A 103 -21.60 -6.24 19.10
C THR A 103 -22.19 -5.42 17.96
N ALA A 104 -22.35 -6.03 16.77
CA ALA A 104 -22.96 -5.36 15.62
C ALA A 104 -24.41 -4.97 15.88
N LYS A 105 -25.23 -5.85 16.49
CA LYS A 105 -26.61 -5.53 16.89
C LYS A 105 -26.67 -4.36 17.85
N ALA A 106 -25.88 -4.38 18.93
CA ALA A 106 -25.84 -3.30 19.90
C ALA A 106 -25.41 -1.97 19.26
N LEU A 107 -24.43 -2.01 18.35
CA LEU A 107 -23.97 -0.83 17.64
C LEU A 107 -25.02 -0.27 16.66
N LEU A 108 -25.73 -1.15 15.96
CA LEU A 108 -26.84 -0.76 15.07
C LEU A 108 -28.00 -0.14 15.85
N GLU A 109 -28.31 -0.67 17.04
CA GLU A 109 -29.31 -0.12 17.95
C GLU A 109 -28.88 1.24 18.49
N ALA A 110 -27.67 1.37 19.02
CA ALA A 110 -27.11 2.63 19.52
C ALA A 110 -27.09 3.75 18.45
N THR A 111 -26.93 3.38 17.18
CA THR A 111 -26.90 4.33 16.05
C THR A 111 -28.19 4.38 15.22
N ALA A 112 -29.31 3.88 15.75
CA ALA A 112 -30.59 3.85 15.02
C ALA A 112 -31.08 5.25 14.63
N SER A 113 -30.81 6.26 15.45
CA SER A 113 -31.11 7.67 15.19
C SER A 113 -30.21 8.34 14.13
N LEU A 114 -29.12 7.68 13.71
CA LEU A 114 -28.15 8.18 12.72
C LEU A 114 -28.25 7.37 11.41
N PRO A 115 -29.26 7.62 10.55
CA PRO A 115 -29.52 6.79 9.37
C PRO A 115 -28.40 6.79 8.34
N LYS A 116 -27.60 7.85 8.26
CA LYS A 116 -26.50 8.00 7.29
C LYS A 116 -25.13 7.58 7.84
N TYR A 117 -25.04 7.22 9.12
CA TYR A 117 -23.81 6.66 9.68
C TYR A 117 -23.61 5.22 9.25
N ARG A 118 -22.36 4.90 8.88
CA ARG A 118 -21.90 3.54 8.57
C ARG A 118 -21.17 2.98 9.79
N VAL A 119 -21.52 1.78 10.20
CA VAL A 119 -21.00 1.22 11.46
C VAL A 119 -20.36 -0.15 11.32
N LEU A 120 -20.51 -0.77 10.16
CA LEU A 120 -19.84 -2.03 9.81
C LEU A 120 -18.76 -1.72 8.79
N ASN A 121 -17.51 -2.02 9.11
CA ASN A 121 -16.38 -1.70 8.26
C ASN A 121 -15.76 -2.95 7.66
N VAL A 122 -15.49 -2.91 6.35
CA VAL A 122 -14.68 -3.88 5.61
C VAL A 122 -13.36 -3.22 5.29
N ASN A 123 -12.31 -3.49 6.06
CA ASN A 123 -11.02 -2.84 5.91
C ASN A 123 -10.10 -3.60 4.95
N ALA A 124 -10.47 -3.66 3.67
CA ALA A 124 -9.70 -4.31 2.62
C ALA A 124 -8.32 -3.67 2.40
N LEU A 125 -8.12 -2.40 2.81
CA LEU A 125 -6.82 -1.74 2.86
C LEU A 125 -5.76 -2.60 3.58
N THR A 126 -6.15 -3.35 4.59
CA THR A 126 -5.26 -4.27 5.31
C THR A 126 -4.69 -5.35 4.40
N LEU A 127 -5.50 -5.89 3.49
CA LEU A 127 -5.08 -6.87 2.49
C LEU A 127 -4.14 -6.23 1.45
N ASN A 128 -4.48 -5.02 0.99
CA ASN A 128 -3.68 -4.26 0.05
C ASN A 128 -2.29 -3.94 0.61
N ASN A 129 -2.22 -3.42 1.84
CA ASN A 129 -0.97 -3.13 2.53
C ASN A 129 -0.13 -4.37 2.86
N ALA A 130 -0.74 -5.55 2.87
CA ALA A 130 -0.06 -6.83 2.98
C ALA A 130 0.38 -7.40 1.62
N GLY A 131 0.22 -6.66 0.52
CA GLY A 131 0.71 -7.02 -0.81
C GLY A 131 -0.23 -7.90 -1.63
N SER A 132 -1.54 -7.96 -1.31
CA SER A 132 -2.52 -8.66 -2.15
C SER A 132 -2.57 -8.08 -3.57
N TYR A 133 -2.91 -8.92 -4.55
CA TYR A 133 -3.27 -8.45 -5.88
C TYR A 133 -4.66 -7.80 -5.87
N ILE A 134 -4.93 -6.95 -6.85
CA ILE A 134 -6.17 -6.16 -6.96
C ILE A 134 -7.43 -7.03 -6.93
N PHE A 135 -7.45 -8.15 -7.66
CA PHE A 135 -8.59 -9.07 -7.67
C PHE A 135 -8.76 -9.81 -6.33
N GLN A 136 -7.65 -10.09 -5.60
CA GLN A 136 -7.71 -10.70 -4.27
C GLN A 136 -8.28 -9.73 -3.24
N GLU A 137 -7.80 -8.49 -3.22
CA GLU A 137 -8.36 -7.44 -2.38
C GLU A 137 -9.86 -7.33 -2.57
N LEU A 138 -10.32 -7.26 -3.83
CA LEU A 138 -11.74 -7.15 -4.16
C LEU A 138 -12.52 -8.41 -3.78
N GLY A 139 -12.06 -9.60 -4.15
CA GLY A 139 -12.77 -10.85 -3.88
C GLY A 139 -12.94 -11.11 -2.37
N TYR A 140 -11.88 -10.91 -1.60
CA TYR A 140 -11.95 -11.02 -0.14
C TYR A 140 -12.77 -9.91 0.51
N ALA A 141 -12.74 -8.68 -0.01
CA ALA A 141 -13.59 -7.61 0.50
C ALA A 141 -15.08 -7.90 0.30
N LEU A 142 -15.46 -8.49 -0.85
CA LEU A 142 -16.82 -8.92 -1.12
C LEU A 142 -17.26 -10.04 -0.16
N ALA A 143 -16.42 -11.05 0.04
CA ALA A 143 -16.70 -12.13 0.99
C ALA A 143 -16.79 -11.61 2.43
N TRP A 144 -15.94 -10.66 2.81
CA TRP A 144 -15.99 -10.00 4.11
C TRP A 144 -17.30 -9.23 4.33
N GLY A 145 -17.72 -8.44 3.32
CA GLY A 145 -19.02 -7.75 3.36
C GLY A 145 -20.20 -8.72 3.39
N ASN A 146 -20.13 -9.82 2.61
CA ASN A 146 -21.13 -10.86 2.58
C ASN A 146 -21.23 -11.62 3.91
N GLU A 147 -20.14 -11.82 4.62
CA GLU A 147 -20.15 -12.42 5.97
C GLU A 147 -20.97 -11.59 6.95
N TYR A 148 -20.83 -10.24 6.93
CA TYR A 148 -21.72 -9.39 7.73
C TYR A 148 -23.17 -9.50 7.31
N MET A 149 -23.45 -9.57 6.00
CA MET A 149 -24.81 -9.75 5.50
C MET A 149 -25.40 -11.07 6.00
N ASN A 150 -24.71 -12.20 5.78
CA ASN A 150 -25.17 -13.52 6.17
C ASN A 150 -25.49 -13.59 7.67
N GLN A 151 -24.52 -13.30 8.51
CA GLN A 151 -24.67 -13.48 9.95
C GLN A 151 -25.72 -12.55 10.58
N LEU A 152 -25.81 -11.31 10.10
CA LEU A 152 -26.78 -10.36 10.65
C LEU A 152 -28.19 -10.57 10.12
N VAL A 153 -28.35 -11.01 8.88
CA VAL A 153 -29.67 -11.38 8.32
C VAL A 153 -30.17 -12.65 8.98
N ASP A 154 -29.34 -13.67 9.16
CA ASP A 154 -29.67 -14.89 9.89
C ASP A 154 -30.05 -14.60 11.35
N ALA A 155 -29.45 -13.57 11.93
CA ALA A 155 -29.79 -13.06 13.26
C ALA A 155 -31.09 -12.22 13.31
N GLY A 156 -31.83 -12.12 12.19
CA GLY A 156 -33.14 -11.50 12.07
C GLY A 156 -33.13 -10.01 11.71
N LEU A 157 -32.00 -9.44 11.28
CA LEU A 157 -31.95 -8.04 10.86
C LEU A 157 -32.35 -7.88 9.38
N PRO A 158 -33.08 -6.81 8.99
CA PRO A 158 -33.43 -6.58 7.60
C PRO A 158 -32.21 -6.36 6.70
N ALA A 159 -32.10 -7.09 5.59
CA ALA A 159 -30.98 -7.01 4.67
C ALA A 159 -30.69 -5.58 4.16
N ALA A 160 -31.75 -4.81 3.85
CA ALA A 160 -31.60 -3.41 3.43
C ALA A 160 -30.98 -2.51 4.51
N MET A 161 -31.25 -2.79 5.79
CA MET A 161 -30.64 -2.05 6.91
C MET A 161 -29.16 -2.41 7.03
N VAL A 162 -28.81 -3.70 7.04
CA VAL A 162 -27.43 -4.18 7.17
C VAL A 162 -26.57 -3.63 6.04
N ALA A 163 -26.98 -3.81 4.78
CA ALA A 163 -26.24 -3.35 3.61
C ALA A 163 -25.96 -1.83 3.65
N LYS A 164 -26.93 -1.02 4.08
CA LYS A 164 -26.77 0.44 4.23
C LYS A 164 -25.81 0.85 5.34
N LYS A 165 -25.44 -0.05 6.23
CA LYS A 165 -24.53 0.24 7.35
C LYS A 165 -23.11 -0.23 7.11
N ILE A 166 -22.85 -0.92 5.98
CA ILE A 166 -21.51 -1.36 5.59
C ILE A 166 -20.77 -0.23 4.85
N LYS A 167 -19.50 -0.03 5.20
CA LYS A 167 -18.53 0.83 4.52
C LYS A 167 -17.32 -0.02 4.13
N PHE A 168 -16.85 0.13 2.90
CA PHE A 168 -15.67 -0.54 2.39
C PHE A 168 -14.49 0.43 2.36
N ASN A 169 -13.38 0.07 2.98
CA ASN A 169 -12.12 0.77 2.90
C ASN A 169 -11.17 -0.02 2.01
N PHE A 170 -10.83 0.50 0.84
CA PHE A 170 -9.91 -0.12 -0.10
C PHE A 170 -8.56 0.59 -0.12
N GLY A 171 -7.50 -0.16 -0.43
CA GLY A 171 -6.24 0.40 -0.81
C GLY A 171 -6.26 0.91 -2.25
N ILE A 172 -5.38 1.85 -2.56
CA ILE A 172 -5.12 2.30 -3.93
C ILE A 172 -3.65 2.01 -4.21
N SER A 173 -3.39 1.08 -5.13
CA SER A 173 -2.04 0.73 -5.56
C SER A 173 -1.58 1.59 -6.75
N SER A 174 -0.34 1.42 -7.17
CA SER A 174 0.26 2.18 -8.27
C SER A 174 -0.24 1.79 -9.68
N ASN A 175 -1.07 0.73 -9.80
CA ASN A 175 -1.59 0.27 -11.09
C ASN A 175 -2.83 1.06 -11.53
N TYR A 176 -2.62 2.26 -12.03
CA TYR A 176 -3.61 3.29 -12.32
C TYR A 176 -4.93 2.80 -12.96
N PHE A 177 -4.85 2.14 -14.11
CA PHE A 177 -6.05 1.71 -14.84
C PHE A 177 -6.72 0.49 -14.19
N LEU A 178 -5.95 -0.39 -13.55
CA LEU A 178 -6.48 -1.52 -12.81
C LEU A 178 -7.25 -1.05 -11.56
N GLU A 179 -6.80 0.01 -10.90
CA GLU A 179 -7.51 0.59 -9.77
C GLU A 179 -8.85 1.21 -10.19
N ILE A 180 -8.90 1.95 -11.31
CA ILE A 180 -10.17 2.45 -11.85
C ILE A 180 -11.14 1.27 -12.11
N ALA A 181 -10.65 0.23 -12.76
CA ALA A 181 -11.44 -0.96 -13.09
C ALA A 181 -11.91 -1.72 -11.83
N LYS A 182 -11.06 -1.81 -10.79
CA LYS A 182 -11.41 -2.42 -9.48
C LYS A 182 -12.66 -1.78 -8.86
N PHE A 183 -12.69 -0.46 -8.76
CA PHE A 183 -13.82 0.23 -8.12
C PHE A 183 -15.11 0.14 -8.94
N ARG A 184 -15.00 0.08 -10.28
CA ARG A 184 -16.14 -0.19 -11.14
C ARG A 184 -16.67 -1.61 -10.95
N ALA A 185 -15.78 -2.61 -10.95
CA ALA A 185 -16.12 -4.01 -10.67
C ALA A 185 -16.73 -4.17 -9.26
N ALA A 186 -16.16 -3.52 -8.25
CA ALA A 186 -16.63 -3.58 -6.86
C ALA A 186 -18.11 -3.18 -6.73
N ARG A 187 -18.51 -2.06 -7.33
CA ARG A 187 -19.91 -1.60 -7.28
C ARG A 187 -20.85 -2.56 -7.97
N MET A 188 -20.45 -3.10 -9.11
CA MET A 188 -21.27 -4.05 -9.87
C MET A 188 -21.46 -5.36 -9.10
N LEU A 189 -20.39 -5.94 -8.59
CA LEU A 189 -20.45 -7.22 -7.88
C LEU A 189 -21.17 -7.10 -6.54
N TRP A 190 -20.91 -6.03 -5.78
CA TRP A 190 -21.61 -5.79 -4.52
C TRP A 190 -23.10 -5.59 -4.71
N ALA A 191 -23.50 -4.89 -5.76
CA ALA A 191 -24.92 -4.72 -6.07
C ALA A 191 -25.62 -6.06 -6.33
N ASN A 192 -24.96 -6.99 -7.03
CA ASN A 192 -25.48 -8.34 -7.28
C ASN A 192 -25.57 -9.16 -5.98
N ILE A 193 -24.56 -9.08 -5.10
CA ILE A 193 -24.58 -9.75 -3.79
C ILE A 193 -25.76 -9.25 -2.97
N VAL A 194 -25.92 -7.93 -2.83
CA VAL A 194 -27.02 -7.36 -2.04
C VAL A 194 -28.40 -7.70 -2.65
N ALA A 195 -28.52 -7.71 -3.98
CA ALA A 195 -29.76 -8.07 -4.66
C ALA A 195 -30.19 -9.52 -4.36
N SER A 196 -29.25 -10.46 -4.17
CA SER A 196 -29.58 -11.85 -3.82
C SER A 196 -30.31 -12.01 -2.48
N TYR A 197 -30.16 -11.06 -1.57
CA TYR A 197 -30.89 -11.00 -0.30
C TYR A 197 -32.30 -10.41 -0.42
N SER A 198 -32.73 -10.01 -1.63
CA SER A 198 -34.03 -9.40 -1.89
C SER A 198 -34.38 -8.27 -0.90
N PRO A 199 -33.53 -7.24 -0.74
CA PRO A 199 -33.71 -6.22 0.29
C PRO A 199 -34.95 -5.39 0.05
N GLU A 200 -35.87 -5.32 1.03
CA GLU A 200 -37.08 -4.51 0.95
C GLU A 200 -36.86 -3.09 1.43
N CYS A 201 -37.56 -2.13 0.83
CA CYS A 201 -37.53 -0.74 1.29
C CYS A 201 -38.26 -0.59 2.63
N LEU A 202 -37.55 -0.17 3.66
CA LEU A 202 -38.07 0.07 5.01
C LEU A 202 -38.78 1.42 5.14
N ARG A 203 -38.68 2.31 4.15
CA ARG A 203 -39.29 3.64 4.12
C ARG A 203 -39.79 3.94 2.71
N ASP A 204 -40.66 4.94 2.59
CA ASP A 204 -40.98 5.47 1.27
C ASP A 204 -39.73 6.02 0.57
N CYS A 205 -39.48 5.55 -0.64
CA CYS A 205 -38.26 5.81 -1.37
C CYS A 205 -38.55 5.96 -2.87
N ASP A 206 -38.15 7.07 -3.46
CA ASP A 206 -38.36 7.36 -4.88
C ASP A 206 -37.59 6.39 -5.82
N ASN A 207 -36.60 5.65 -5.30
CA ASN A 207 -35.78 4.67 -6.02
C ASN A 207 -36.21 3.21 -5.75
N LYS A 208 -37.46 2.96 -5.43
CA LYS A 208 -37.98 1.59 -5.29
C LYS A 208 -37.89 0.84 -6.62
N GLY A 209 -37.39 -0.40 -6.57
CA GLY A 209 -37.46 -1.35 -7.67
C GLY A 209 -38.87 -1.95 -7.79
N LYS A 210 -39.04 -2.90 -8.70
CA LYS A 210 -40.20 -3.77 -8.75
C LYS A 210 -40.29 -4.53 -7.42
N ASP A 211 -41.49 -4.86 -7.02
CA ASP A 211 -41.76 -5.67 -5.80
C ASP A 211 -41.18 -5.08 -4.49
N ASN A 212 -41.15 -3.75 -4.36
CA ASN A 212 -40.62 -3.02 -3.20
C ASN A 212 -39.12 -3.17 -2.95
N GLU A 213 -38.35 -3.64 -3.93
CA GLU A 213 -36.90 -3.82 -3.84
C GLU A 213 -36.16 -2.52 -3.48
N CYS A 214 -35.26 -2.59 -2.51
CA CYS A 214 -34.46 -1.44 -2.06
C CYS A 214 -33.16 -1.28 -2.86
N ARG A 215 -33.21 -0.68 -4.04
CA ARG A 215 -32.01 -0.41 -4.87
C ARG A 215 -30.96 0.47 -4.18
N CYS A 216 -31.38 1.31 -3.23
CA CYS A 216 -30.45 2.14 -2.45
C CYS A 216 -29.55 1.30 -1.51
N ALA A 217 -29.98 0.11 -1.10
CA ALA A 217 -29.19 -0.80 -0.27
C ALA A 217 -28.00 -1.38 -1.05
N ALA A 218 -28.16 -1.56 -2.36
CA ALA A 218 -27.12 -2.09 -3.24
C ALA A 218 -25.99 -1.11 -3.54
N LYS A 219 -26.11 0.18 -3.16
CA LYS A 219 -25.07 1.18 -3.37
C LYS A 219 -23.91 0.97 -2.39
N MET A 220 -22.77 0.57 -2.91
CA MET A 220 -21.54 0.40 -2.13
C MET A 220 -21.02 1.77 -1.67
N LYS A 221 -20.76 1.93 -0.37
CA LYS A 221 -20.07 3.11 0.17
C LYS A 221 -18.57 2.82 0.22
N ILE A 222 -17.79 3.55 -0.54
CA ILE A 222 -16.35 3.32 -0.73
C ILE A 222 -15.53 4.46 -0.15
N HIS A 223 -14.68 4.13 0.81
CA HIS A 223 -13.53 4.94 1.19
C HIS A 223 -12.27 4.31 0.60
N ALA A 224 -11.34 5.12 0.13
CA ALA A 224 -10.07 4.65 -0.41
C ALA A 224 -8.88 5.34 0.27
N GLU A 225 -7.80 4.60 0.49
CA GLU A 225 -6.55 5.13 1.04
C GLU A 225 -5.38 4.69 0.15
N THR A 226 -4.45 5.60 -0.13
CA THR A 226 -3.25 5.27 -0.90
C THR A 226 -2.41 4.22 -0.18
N SER A 227 -1.97 3.20 -0.92
CA SER A 227 -1.29 2.03 -0.36
C SER A 227 0.05 2.38 0.27
N SER A 228 0.31 1.84 1.46
CA SER A 228 1.65 1.92 2.05
C SER A 228 2.61 0.86 1.53
N PHE A 229 2.12 -0.19 0.84
CA PHE A 229 2.95 -1.26 0.30
C PHE A 229 4.00 -0.77 -0.71
N ASN A 230 3.64 0.24 -1.51
CA ASN A 230 4.49 0.80 -2.56
C ASN A 230 5.39 1.97 -2.09
N LEU A 231 5.21 2.45 -0.85
CA LEU A 231 6.00 3.58 -0.34
C LEU A 231 7.44 3.15 -0.03
N THR A 232 8.37 4.06 -0.25
CA THR A 232 9.81 3.83 -0.08
C THR A 232 10.41 4.75 0.97
N LEU A 233 11.48 4.30 1.63
CA LEU A 233 12.26 5.09 2.59
C LEU A 233 13.26 5.98 1.85
N PHE A 234 13.95 5.40 0.86
CA PHE A 234 14.87 6.14 0.00
C PHE A 234 14.11 6.85 -1.11
N ASP A 235 14.61 7.99 -1.52
CA ASP A 235 13.97 8.91 -2.47
C ASP A 235 12.52 9.20 -2.08
N ALA A 236 12.33 9.49 -0.80
CA ALA A 236 11.00 9.54 -0.16
C ALA A 236 10.05 10.58 -0.79
N HIS A 237 10.58 11.67 -1.39
CA HIS A 237 9.75 12.65 -2.08
C HIS A 237 9.07 12.09 -3.33
N VAL A 238 9.59 11.01 -3.92
CA VAL A 238 8.92 10.29 -5.02
C VAL A 238 7.60 9.66 -4.54
N ASN A 239 7.45 9.42 -3.24
CA ASN A 239 6.17 8.98 -2.68
C ASN A 239 5.04 10.01 -2.91
N LEU A 240 5.35 11.33 -2.98
CA LEU A 240 4.36 12.35 -3.37
C LEU A 240 3.81 12.10 -4.78
N LEU A 241 4.68 11.70 -5.72
CA LEU A 241 4.27 11.40 -7.10
C LEU A 241 3.46 10.11 -7.16
N ARG A 242 3.83 9.09 -6.37
CA ARG A 242 3.08 7.83 -6.28
C ARG A 242 1.67 8.08 -5.75
N THR A 243 1.57 8.69 -4.58
CA THR A 243 0.28 8.94 -3.94
C THR A 243 -0.60 9.91 -4.73
N GLN A 244 -0.01 10.83 -5.53
CA GLN A 244 -0.77 11.69 -6.44
C GLN A 244 -1.45 10.88 -7.55
N THR A 245 -0.72 9.97 -8.22
CA THR A 245 -1.30 9.13 -9.28
C THR A 245 -2.29 8.10 -8.73
N GLU A 246 -2.06 7.58 -7.54
CA GLU A 246 -2.99 6.70 -6.81
C GLU A 246 -4.29 7.45 -6.49
N ALA A 247 -4.21 8.63 -5.87
CA ALA A 247 -5.36 9.47 -5.56
C ALA A 247 -6.14 9.88 -6.83
N MET A 248 -5.44 10.17 -7.92
CA MET A 248 -6.03 10.49 -9.21
C MET A 248 -6.86 9.31 -9.74
N SER A 249 -6.36 8.08 -9.67
CA SER A 249 -7.11 6.89 -10.12
C SER A 249 -8.38 6.67 -9.31
N ALA A 250 -8.33 6.88 -7.99
CA ALA A 250 -9.49 6.77 -7.11
C ALA A 250 -10.53 7.87 -7.37
N ALA A 251 -10.09 9.11 -7.62
CA ALA A 251 -10.98 10.23 -7.97
C ALA A 251 -11.73 9.96 -9.27
N LEU A 252 -11.04 9.49 -10.32
CA LEU A 252 -11.66 9.12 -11.61
C LEU A 252 -12.58 7.91 -11.49
N ALA A 253 -12.27 6.98 -10.61
CA ALA A 253 -13.14 5.85 -10.29
C ALA A 253 -14.37 6.24 -9.44
N GLY A 254 -14.45 7.49 -8.99
CA GLY A 254 -15.58 8.04 -8.25
C GLY A 254 -15.77 7.44 -6.86
N VAL A 255 -14.70 7.23 -6.08
CA VAL A 255 -14.83 6.83 -4.68
C VAL A 255 -15.54 7.90 -3.87
N ASP A 256 -16.26 7.51 -2.81
CA ASP A 256 -17.05 8.46 -2.01
C ASP A 256 -16.18 9.36 -1.13
N SER A 257 -15.04 8.86 -0.68
CA SER A 257 -14.05 9.61 0.09
C SER A 257 -12.67 8.96 -0.04
N MET A 258 -11.60 9.75 0.17
CA MET A 258 -10.25 9.21 0.15
C MET A 258 -9.35 9.82 1.22
N THR A 259 -8.31 9.09 1.58
CA THR A 259 -7.18 9.57 2.38
C THR A 259 -5.90 9.36 1.59
N VAL A 260 -5.08 10.40 1.50
CA VAL A 260 -3.73 10.33 0.92
C VAL A 260 -2.73 10.17 2.05
N THR A 261 -1.91 9.13 1.96
CA THR A 261 -0.87 8.85 2.94
C THR A 261 0.28 9.86 2.81
N PRO A 262 0.74 10.50 3.89
CA PRO A 262 1.91 11.35 3.88
C PRO A 262 3.17 10.62 3.39
N PHE A 263 4.02 11.31 2.64
CA PHE A 263 5.18 10.72 1.95
C PHE A 263 6.25 10.18 2.90
N ASP A 264 6.30 10.70 4.12
CA ASP A 264 7.29 10.38 5.16
C ASP A 264 6.86 9.24 6.11
N LYS A 265 5.64 8.72 5.96
CA LYS A 265 5.06 7.69 6.83
C LYS A 265 5.93 6.43 6.99
N THR A 266 6.84 6.18 6.07
CA THR A 266 7.73 5.00 6.10
C THR A 266 8.86 5.12 7.12
N TYR A 267 9.22 6.32 7.55
CA TYR A 267 10.38 6.57 8.41
C TYR A 267 10.14 7.60 9.52
N ASP A 268 9.04 8.35 9.48
CA ASP A 268 8.73 9.38 10.48
C ASP A 268 7.23 9.35 10.83
N ALA A 269 6.89 9.94 11.98
CA ALA A 269 5.50 10.27 12.27
C ALA A 269 5.09 11.47 11.38
N PRO A 270 3.93 11.41 10.72
CA PRO A 270 3.47 12.52 9.91
C PRO A 270 3.45 13.84 10.68
N ASN A 271 3.95 14.90 10.06
CA ASN A 271 4.04 16.25 10.61
C ASN A 271 3.17 17.23 9.81
N GLU A 272 3.07 18.46 10.28
CA GLU A 272 2.22 19.48 9.65
C GLU A 272 2.55 19.68 8.15
N PHE A 273 3.82 19.61 7.77
CA PHE A 273 4.25 19.76 6.38
C PHE A 273 3.81 18.58 5.52
N SER A 274 4.10 17.36 5.94
CA SER A 274 3.76 16.15 5.16
C SER A 274 2.25 15.92 5.08
N GLU A 275 1.51 16.18 6.16
CA GLU A 275 0.05 16.14 6.18
C GLU A 275 -0.56 17.21 5.25
N ARG A 276 0.03 18.42 5.23
CA ARG A 276 -0.40 19.48 4.31
C ARG A 276 -0.18 19.07 2.85
N MET A 277 0.95 18.46 2.53
CA MET A 277 1.22 17.98 1.17
C MET A 277 0.21 16.92 0.76
N ALA A 278 -0.05 15.92 1.59
CA ALA A 278 -1.04 14.89 1.32
C ALA A 278 -2.46 15.45 1.10
N ARG A 279 -2.86 16.46 1.87
CA ARG A 279 -4.13 17.16 1.69
C ARG A 279 -4.16 17.96 0.40
N ASN A 280 -3.09 18.71 0.11
CA ASN A 280 -3.01 19.53 -1.09
C ASN A 280 -3.06 18.70 -2.38
N GLN A 281 -2.59 17.46 -2.38
CA GLN A 281 -2.76 16.55 -3.51
C GLN A 281 -4.23 16.34 -3.87
N GLN A 282 -5.11 16.16 -2.87
CA GLN A 282 -6.56 16.03 -3.11
C GLN A 282 -7.20 17.35 -3.58
N LEU A 283 -6.80 18.46 -2.97
CA LEU A 283 -7.30 19.79 -3.38
C LEU A 283 -6.89 20.13 -4.82
N LEU A 284 -5.68 19.79 -5.23
CA LEU A 284 -5.22 19.94 -6.60
C LEU A 284 -6.11 19.17 -7.59
N LEU A 285 -6.46 17.92 -7.27
CA LEU A 285 -7.36 17.12 -8.10
C LEU A 285 -8.76 17.73 -8.20
N LYS A 286 -9.26 18.35 -7.12
CA LYS A 286 -10.59 18.95 -7.06
C LYS A 286 -10.61 20.35 -7.71
N GLU A 287 -9.74 21.26 -7.26
CA GLU A 287 -9.84 22.70 -7.56
C GLU A 287 -9.12 23.09 -8.86
N GLU A 288 -8.00 22.42 -9.19
CA GLU A 288 -7.23 22.75 -10.40
C GLU A 288 -7.51 21.78 -11.55
N SER A 289 -7.63 20.47 -11.24
CA SER A 289 -7.84 19.43 -12.24
C SER A 289 -9.32 19.11 -12.50
N HIS A 290 -10.23 19.61 -11.63
CA HIS A 290 -11.69 19.52 -11.75
C HIS A 290 -12.24 18.09 -11.90
N PHE A 291 -11.63 17.10 -11.26
CA PHE A 291 -12.06 15.69 -11.34
C PHE A 291 -13.41 15.44 -10.64
N ASP A 292 -13.83 16.37 -9.78
CA ASP A 292 -15.15 16.37 -9.14
C ASP A 292 -16.31 16.74 -10.08
N LYS A 293 -16.02 17.23 -11.29
CA LYS A 293 -17.02 17.69 -12.27
C LYS A 293 -17.47 16.58 -13.24
N VAL A 294 -16.86 15.41 -13.21
CA VAL A 294 -17.15 14.30 -14.12
C VAL A 294 -17.54 13.05 -13.35
N ILE A 295 -18.45 12.27 -13.93
CA ILE A 295 -18.91 10.98 -13.36
C ILE A 295 -18.49 9.88 -14.33
N ASP A 296 -17.74 8.89 -13.81
CA ASP A 296 -17.27 7.72 -14.56
C ASP A 296 -16.66 8.07 -15.95
N PRO A 297 -15.64 8.93 -16.00
CA PRO A 297 -15.05 9.36 -17.27
C PRO A 297 -14.35 8.23 -18.03
N ALA A 298 -14.13 7.10 -17.37
CA ALA A 298 -13.55 5.89 -17.95
C ALA A 298 -14.59 5.02 -18.69
N ALA A 299 -15.88 5.30 -18.55
CA ALA A 299 -16.96 4.56 -19.18
C ALA A 299 -16.83 4.58 -20.72
N GLY A 300 -17.02 3.42 -21.35
CA GLY A 300 -16.93 3.25 -22.79
C GLY A 300 -15.49 3.14 -23.32
N SER A 301 -14.46 3.26 -22.50
CA SER A 301 -13.09 2.91 -22.87
C SER A 301 -12.99 1.40 -22.99
N TYR A 302 -12.73 0.88 -24.21
CA TYR A 302 -12.60 -0.56 -24.45
C TYR A 302 -11.59 -1.22 -23.48
N TYR A 303 -10.49 -0.54 -23.20
CA TYR A 303 -9.46 -1.03 -22.29
C TYR A 303 -9.98 -1.16 -20.87
N ILE A 304 -10.60 -0.11 -20.33
CA ILE A 304 -11.12 -0.10 -18.95
C ILE A 304 -12.31 -1.06 -18.81
N GLU A 305 -13.21 -1.14 -19.80
CA GLU A 305 -14.33 -2.09 -19.77
C GLU A 305 -13.83 -3.54 -19.74
N ASN A 306 -12.85 -3.89 -20.56
CA ASN A 306 -12.25 -5.23 -20.56
C ASN A 306 -11.53 -5.54 -19.23
N LEU A 307 -10.79 -4.58 -18.68
CA LEU A 307 -10.16 -4.75 -17.36
C LEU A 307 -11.21 -4.94 -16.26
N THR A 308 -12.29 -4.15 -16.30
CA THR A 308 -13.39 -4.24 -15.32
C THR A 308 -14.00 -5.64 -15.34
N VAL A 309 -14.31 -6.18 -16.51
CA VAL A 309 -14.86 -7.54 -16.66
C VAL A 309 -13.87 -8.61 -16.19
N SER A 310 -12.58 -8.47 -16.55
CA SER A 310 -11.55 -9.42 -16.17
C SER A 310 -11.32 -9.46 -14.65
N ILE A 311 -11.23 -8.30 -14.02
CA ILE A 311 -11.08 -8.19 -12.56
C ILE A 311 -12.34 -8.70 -11.87
N ALA A 312 -13.53 -8.33 -12.37
CA ALA A 312 -14.79 -8.79 -11.81
C ALA A 312 -14.89 -10.32 -11.81
N LYS A 313 -14.52 -10.97 -12.93
CA LYS A 313 -14.53 -12.43 -13.02
C LYS A 313 -13.60 -13.07 -12.02
N GLN A 314 -12.33 -12.64 -11.96
CA GLN A 314 -11.35 -13.22 -11.04
C GLN A 314 -11.75 -13.00 -9.56
N ALA A 315 -12.26 -11.81 -9.22
CA ALA A 315 -12.72 -11.51 -7.88
C ALA A 315 -13.98 -12.31 -7.51
N TRP A 316 -14.88 -12.53 -8.48
CA TRP A 316 -16.07 -13.34 -8.30
C TRP A 316 -15.75 -14.82 -8.10
N ASP A 317 -14.85 -15.38 -8.91
CA ASP A 317 -14.39 -16.76 -8.76
C ASP A 317 -13.76 -16.97 -7.38
N LEU A 318 -12.97 -16.01 -6.90
CA LEU A 318 -12.40 -16.05 -5.55
C LEU A 318 -13.47 -15.91 -4.45
N PHE A 319 -14.44 -15.01 -4.64
CA PHE A 319 -15.58 -14.86 -3.73
C PHE A 319 -16.33 -16.17 -3.57
N LEU A 320 -16.69 -16.83 -4.67
CA LEU A 320 -17.38 -18.12 -4.65
C LEU A 320 -16.57 -19.20 -3.95
N ALA A 321 -15.27 -19.26 -4.19
CA ALA A 321 -14.40 -20.22 -3.51
C ALA A 321 -14.36 -20.01 -1.99
N VAL A 322 -14.40 -18.76 -1.52
CA VAL A 322 -14.47 -18.44 -0.08
C VAL A 322 -15.83 -18.86 0.49
N GLU A 323 -16.92 -18.64 -0.23
CA GLU A 323 -18.28 -19.07 0.21
C GLU A 323 -18.38 -20.60 0.26
N GLU A 324 -17.83 -21.32 -0.72
CA GLU A 324 -17.76 -22.81 -0.71
C GLU A 324 -16.93 -23.34 0.47
N ASP A 325 -15.91 -22.61 0.91
CA ASP A 325 -15.10 -22.93 2.09
C ASP A 325 -15.80 -22.66 3.43
N GLY A 326 -17.06 -22.19 3.42
CA GLY A 326 -17.86 -21.89 4.59
C GLY A 326 -17.88 -20.43 5.00
N GLY A 327 -17.53 -19.53 4.08
CA GLY A 327 -17.55 -18.08 4.24
C GLY A 327 -16.23 -17.47 4.69
N PHE A 328 -16.23 -16.15 4.81
CA PHE A 328 -15.01 -15.40 5.11
C PHE A 328 -14.48 -15.67 6.52
N TYR A 329 -15.35 -15.77 7.52
CA TYR A 329 -14.95 -16.08 8.89
C TYR A 329 -14.23 -17.42 9.00
N ALA A 330 -14.80 -18.49 8.41
CA ALA A 330 -14.18 -19.81 8.41
C ALA A 330 -12.82 -19.80 7.70
N SER A 331 -12.72 -19.11 6.57
CA SER A 331 -11.48 -18.97 5.79
C SER A 331 -10.40 -18.20 6.54
N VAL A 332 -10.74 -17.13 7.26
CA VAL A 332 -9.80 -16.38 8.11
C VAL A 332 -9.35 -17.22 9.30
N LYS A 333 -10.28 -17.93 9.94
CA LYS A 333 -9.99 -18.79 11.09
C LYS A 333 -9.09 -19.96 10.72
N ALA A 334 -9.28 -20.55 9.53
CA ALA A 334 -8.41 -21.57 8.96
C ALA A 334 -7.06 -21.03 8.44
N GLY A 335 -6.88 -19.70 8.40
CA GLY A 335 -5.65 -19.06 7.90
C GLY A 335 -5.51 -19.07 6.37
N LYS A 336 -6.54 -19.45 5.61
CA LYS A 336 -6.51 -19.55 4.15
C LYS A 336 -6.31 -18.18 3.48
N VAL A 337 -7.03 -17.17 3.95
CA VAL A 337 -6.90 -15.78 3.44
C VAL A 337 -5.48 -15.26 3.68
N GLN A 338 -4.96 -15.44 4.89
CA GLN A 338 -3.63 -14.99 5.26
C GLN A 338 -2.54 -15.71 4.45
N ALA A 339 -2.66 -17.01 4.27
CA ALA A 339 -1.72 -17.80 3.46
C ALA A 339 -1.68 -17.34 2.00
N ALA A 340 -2.85 -17.14 1.39
CA ALA A 340 -2.94 -16.69 -0.01
C ALA A 340 -2.37 -15.27 -0.22
N VAL A 341 -2.65 -14.34 0.69
CA VAL A 341 -2.12 -12.97 0.61
C VAL A 341 -0.62 -12.94 0.90
N ASN A 342 -0.14 -13.71 1.89
CA ASN A 342 1.28 -13.80 2.19
C ASN A 342 2.08 -14.43 1.03
N GLU A 343 1.52 -15.39 0.30
CA GLU A 343 2.15 -15.92 -0.90
C GLU A 343 2.22 -14.87 -2.02
N SER A 344 1.19 -14.04 -2.18
CA SER A 344 1.20 -12.91 -3.11
C SER A 344 2.25 -11.87 -2.72
N ASN A 345 2.38 -11.55 -1.43
CA ASN A 345 3.43 -10.68 -0.90
C ASN A 345 4.82 -11.21 -1.28
N LYS A 346 5.09 -12.48 -1.00
CA LYS A 346 6.35 -13.16 -1.35
C LYS A 346 6.63 -13.16 -2.86
N ALA A 347 5.62 -13.40 -3.68
CA ALA A 347 5.75 -13.35 -5.14
C ALA A 347 6.10 -11.95 -5.64
N ARG A 348 5.51 -10.91 -5.05
CA ARG A 348 5.81 -9.51 -5.36
C ARG A 348 7.23 -9.12 -4.91
N HIS A 349 7.67 -9.53 -3.73
CA HIS A 349 9.07 -9.36 -3.30
C HIS A 349 10.04 -10.01 -4.27
N ALA A 350 9.76 -11.22 -4.73
CA ALA A 350 10.57 -11.90 -5.75
C ALA A 350 10.57 -11.16 -7.11
N ALA A 351 9.47 -10.51 -7.47
CA ALA A 351 9.38 -9.67 -8.67
C ALA A 351 10.20 -8.38 -8.51
N VAL A 352 10.14 -7.73 -7.35
CA VAL A 352 10.95 -6.55 -7.01
C VAL A 352 12.44 -6.90 -7.00
N ALA A 353 12.83 -8.02 -6.40
CA ALA A 353 14.22 -8.51 -6.37
C ALA A 353 14.83 -8.70 -7.75
N LYS A 354 14.01 -9.04 -8.75
CA LYS A 354 14.41 -9.24 -10.15
C LYS A 354 14.09 -8.05 -11.07
N ARG A 355 13.68 -6.91 -10.52
CA ARG A 355 13.24 -5.72 -11.28
C ARG A 355 12.08 -5.98 -12.25
N LYS A 356 11.28 -7.03 -12.06
CA LYS A 356 10.02 -7.25 -12.78
C LYS A 356 8.92 -6.30 -12.28
N GLU A 357 8.93 -5.99 -10.99
CA GLU A 357 8.18 -4.91 -10.37
C GLU A 357 9.17 -3.80 -9.99
N VAL A 358 9.00 -2.61 -10.59
CA VAL A 358 9.94 -1.49 -10.44
C VAL A 358 9.47 -0.56 -9.33
N LEU A 359 10.37 -0.24 -8.43
CA LEU A 359 10.23 0.79 -7.41
C LEU A 359 11.27 1.88 -7.67
N LEU A 360 10.84 2.97 -8.28
CA LEU A 360 11.70 4.10 -8.63
C LEU A 360 12.43 4.64 -7.39
N GLY A 361 13.72 4.88 -7.51
CA GLY A 361 14.57 5.34 -6.40
C GLY A 361 15.05 4.23 -5.45
N THR A 362 14.55 2.99 -5.60
CA THR A 362 14.89 1.85 -4.73
C THR A 362 15.61 0.74 -5.49
N ASN A 363 14.91 -0.01 -6.34
CA ASN A 363 15.52 -1.08 -7.13
C ASN A 363 15.85 -0.64 -8.58
N GLN A 364 15.44 0.56 -8.97
CA GLN A 364 15.70 1.16 -10.27
C GLN A 364 15.85 2.68 -10.12
N PHE A 365 16.82 3.27 -10.82
CA PHE A 365 17.14 4.70 -10.79
C PHE A 365 17.31 5.27 -9.38
N PRO A 366 18.16 4.66 -8.52
CA PRO A 366 18.39 5.19 -7.18
C PRO A 366 19.12 6.54 -7.24
N ASN A 367 18.87 7.40 -6.26
CA ASN A 367 19.66 8.61 -6.09
C ASN A 367 21.05 8.22 -5.55
N PHE A 368 22.10 8.44 -6.37
CA PHE A 368 23.48 8.03 -6.07
C PHE A 368 24.08 8.74 -4.86
N ASN A 369 23.58 9.92 -4.52
CA ASN A 369 24.12 10.76 -3.44
C ASN A 369 23.30 10.71 -2.16
N GLU A 370 22.12 10.09 -2.18
CA GLU A 370 21.26 10.02 -1.00
C GLU A 370 21.86 9.07 0.05
N LYS A 371 21.74 9.47 1.29
CA LYS A 371 21.98 8.64 2.48
C LYS A 371 20.70 8.60 3.32
N ALA A 372 20.49 7.50 4.04
CA ALA A 372 19.37 7.40 4.96
C ALA A 372 19.45 8.46 6.06
N GLY A 373 20.65 8.77 6.53
CA GLY A 373 20.84 9.66 7.67
C GLY A 373 20.15 9.08 8.91
N ASP A 374 19.25 9.87 9.53
CA ASP A 374 18.48 9.45 10.70
C ASP A 374 17.19 8.68 10.35
N LYS A 375 16.89 8.51 9.06
CA LYS A 375 15.70 7.76 8.62
C LYS A 375 15.82 6.29 9.03
N LYS A 376 14.82 5.81 9.76
CA LYS A 376 14.69 4.39 10.11
C LYS A 376 13.29 3.92 9.74
N PRO A 377 13.14 2.69 9.22
CA PRO A 377 11.82 2.14 8.97
C PRO A 377 10.97 2.22 10.25
N VAL A 378 9.74 2.73 10.12
CA VAL A 378 8.79 2.70 11.23
C VAL A 378 8.38 1.26 11.44
N GLU A 379 8.68 0.71 12.62
CA GLU A 379 8.17 -0.59 13.02
C GLU A 379 6.64 -0.53 13.17
N ALA A 380 5.96 -1.56 12.70
CA ALA A 380 4.52 -1.70 12.90
C ALA A 380 4.23 -1.84 14.41
N THR A 381 4.00 -0.72 15.08
CA THR A 381 3.74 -0.70 16.52
C THR A 381 2.42 -1.37 16.83
N CYS A 382 2.47 -2.38 17.70
CA CYS A 382 1.26 -2.94 18.28
C CYS A 382 0.61 -1.90 19.20
N CYS A 383 -0.68 -1.60 19.00
CA CYS A 383 -1.44 -0.69 19.87
C CYS A 383 -1.54 -1.17 21.34
N CYS A 384 -0.95 -2.32 21.69
CA CYS A 384 -0.98 -2.90 23.02
C CYS A 384 0.20 -2.48 23.92
N GLY A 385 1.13 -1.65 23.43
CA GLY A 385 2.21 -1.04 24.23
C GLY A 385 2.93 -2.02 25.17
N GLY A 386 3.67 -2.98 24.63
CA GLY A 386 4.48 -3.86 25.46
C GLY A 386 4.93 -5.11 24.69
N GLY A 387 6.21 -5.43 24.79
CA GLY A 387 6.89 -6.54 24.13
C GLY A 387 6.50 -7.93 24.63
N HIS A 388 5.21 -8.21 24.75
CA HIS A 388 4.72 -9.55 25.03
C HIS A 388 4.43 -10.26 23.70
N THR A 389 5.10 -11.37 23.47
CA THR A 389 4.70 -12.39 22.48
C THR A 389 3.32 -12.93 22.89
N CYS A 390 2.25 -12.25 22.47
CA CYS A 390 0.90 -12.75 22.65
C CYS A 390 0.71 -14.00 21.77
N GLU A 391 0.32 -15.09 22.37
CA GLU A 391 -0.13 -16.30 21.67
C GLU A 391 -1.19 -15.90 20.63
N LYS A 392 -1.00 -16.34 19.36
CA LYS A 392 -1.91 -15.98 18.27
C LYS A 392 -2.97 -17.06 18.13
N ASP A 393 -4.22 -16.65 17.99
CA ASP A 393 -5.36 -17.56 17.80
C ASP A 393 -5.42 -18.05 16.33
N VAL A 394 -4.95 -17.21 15.40
CA VAL A 394 -4.90 -17.50 13.95
C VAL A 394 -3.62 -16.93 13.32
N PRO A 395 -3.18 -17.42 12.15
CA PRO A 395 -2.08 -16.83 11.40
C PRO A 395 -2.33 -15.36 11.07
N THR A 396 -1.26 -14.60 10.83
CA THR A 396 -1.33 -13.17 10.50
C THR A 396 -0.84 -12.88 9.09
N LEU A 397 -1.28 -11.75 8.54
CA LEU A 397 -0.73 -11.17 7.33
C LEU A 397 0.72 -10.67 7.57
N ASN A 398 1.52 -10.70 6.50
CA ASN A 398 2.81 -10.04 6.43
C ASN A 398 2.63 -8.61 5.87
N PHE A 399 3.16 -7.62 6.58
CA PHE A 399 3.07 -6.21 6.21
C PHE A 399 4.40 -5.63 5.71
N ASP A 400 5.36 -6.48 5.34
CA ASP A 400 6.60 -6.03 4.75
C ASP A 400 6.30 -5.32 3.43
N ARG A 401 6.77 -4.07 3.31
CA ARG A 401 6.60 -3.26 2.11
C ARG A 401 7.47 -3.79 0.98
N ALA A 402 7.03 -3.59 -0.26
CA ALA A 402 7.75 -4.03 -1.45
C ALA A 402 9.22 -3.60 -1.51
N ALA A 403 9.57 -2.45 -0.92
CA ALA A 403 10.90 -1.88 -0.86
C ALA A 403 11.77 -2.43 0.27
N SER A 404 11.19 -3.07 1.30
CA SER A 404 11.83 -3.35 2.59
C SER A 404 13.17 -4.10 2.49
N GLU A 405 13.30 -5.07 1.59
CA GLU A 405 14.52 -5.85 1.45
C GLU A 405 15.67 -5.06 0.81
N PHE A 406 15.39 -4.21 -0.20
CA PHE A 406 16.39 -3.29 -0.75
C PHE A 406 16.79 -2.19 0.23
N GLU A 407 15.82 -1.71 0.99
CA GLU A 407 16.06 -0.73 2.06
C GLU A 407 16.96 -1.32 3.14
N ALA A 408 16.70 -2.54 3.58
CA ALA A 408 17.51 -3.25 4.56
C ALA A 408 18.96 -3.45 4.05
N LEU A 409 19.12 -3.87 2.79
CA LEU A 409 20.43 -4.01 2.15
C LEU A 409 21.21 -2.69 2.13
N ARG A 410 20.56 -1.59 1.73
CA ARG A 410 21.21 -0.28 1.66
C ARG A 410 21.53 0.28 3.04
N LEU A 411 20.62 0.10 4.01
CA LEU A 411 20.88 0.47 5.41
C LEU A 411 22.04 -0.33 6.03
N GLU A 412 22.17 -1.62 5.69
CA GLU A 412 23.31 -2.45 6.09
C GLU A 412 24.63 -1.87 5.55
N THR A 413 24.65 -1.49 4.27
CA THR A 413 25.82 -0.84 3.66
C THR A 413 26.18 0.45 4.39
N GLU A 414 25.21 1.31 4.67
CA GLU A 414 25.44 2.58 5.37
C GLU A 414 25.88 2.37 6.82
N ALA A 415 25.30 1.41 7.53
CA ALA A 415 25.63 1.09 8.92
C ALA A 415 27.03 0.51 9.08
N SER A 416 27.58 -0.13 8.05
CA SER A 416 28.95 -0.65 8.07
C SER A 416 30.03 0.44 8.14
N GLY A 417 29.66 1.69 7.86
CA GLY A 417 30.59 2.81 7.73
C GLY A 417 31.45 2.74 6.46
N LYS A 418 31.33 1.66 5.68
CA LYS A 418 32.01 1.50 4.38
C LYS A 418 31.02 1.90 3.27
N ARG A 419 31.54 2.53 2.24
CA ARG A 419 30.79 2.81 1.01
C ARG A 419 31.61 2.28 -0.15
N PRO A 420 31.44 1.00 -0.53
CA PRO A 420 32.21 0.40 -1.60
C PRO A 420 32.14 1.24 -2.87
N LYS A 421 33.29 1.46 -3.48
CA LYS A 421 33.43 2.28 -4.67
C LYS A 421 33.52 1.39 -5.91
N ALA A 422 32.55 1.53 -6.81
CA ALA A 422 32.49 0.79 -8.06
C ALA A 422 32.91 1.66 -9.23
N PHE A 423 33.97 1.25 -9.90
CA PHE A 423 34.55 1.92 -11.06
C PHE A 423 34.15 1.23 -12.35
N MET A 424 33.60 2.00 -13.29
CA MET A 424 33.20 1.49 -14.61
C MET A 424 34.39 1.50 -15.54
N LEU A 425 35.02 0.35 -15.80
CA LEU A 425 36.06 0.20 -16.82
C LEU A 425 35.38 0.06 -18.19
N THR A 426 35.21 1.20 -18.85
CA THR A 426 34.54 1.30 -20.15
C THR A 426 35.54 1.24 -21.29
N ILE A 427 35.41 0.24 -22.16
CA ILE A 427 36.35 0.00 -23.28
C ILE A 427 35.60 -0.57 -24.51
N GLY A 428 36.15 -0.44 -25.70
CA GLY A 428 35.58 -0.98 -26.94
C GLY A 428 34.41 -0.14 -27.48
N ASN A 429 33.39 -0.79 -28.03
CA ASN A 429 32.29 -0.16 -28.73
C ASN A 429 31.57 0.91 -27.87
N LEU A 430 31.54 2.15 -28.38
CA LEU A 430 31.07 3.32 -27.64
C LEU A 430 29.61 3.16 -27.13
N ALA A 431 28.71 2.74 -27.98
CA ALA A 431 27.28 2.63 -27.62
C ALA A 431 27.06 1.54 -26.57
N MET A 432 27.71 0.39 -26.74
CA MET A 432 27.57 -0.74 -25.83
C MET A 432 28.23 -0.49 -24.48
N ARG A 433 29.47 0.05 -24.46
CA ARG A 433 30.14 0.35 -23.20
C ARG A 433 29.40 1.37 -22.35
N GLN A 434 28.77 2.39 -22.97
CA GLN A 434 27.94 3.37 -22.25
C GLN A 434 26.66 2.74 -21.70
N ALA A 435 25.96 1.93 -22.50
CA ALA A 435 24.75 1.24 -22.04
C ALA A 435 25.05 0.29 -20.85
N ARG A 436 26.19 -0.44 -20.93
CA ARG A 436 26.63 -1.34 -19.85
C ARG A 436 27.04 -0.57 -18.60
N ALA A 437 27.75 0.56 -18.74
CA ALA A 437 28.12 1.42 -17.63
C ALA A 437 26.90 1.99 -16.92
N GLN A 438 25.95 2.54 -17.68
CA GLN A 438 24.70 3.07 -17.13
C GLN A 438 23.91 2.01 -16.37
N TYR A 439 23.77 0.79 -16.94
CA TYR A 439 23.13 -0.34 -16.28
C TYR A 439 23.85 -0.70 -14.96
N SER A 440 25.19 -0.78 -14.99
CA SER A 440 26.00 -1.18 -13.85
C SER A 440 25.98 -0.14 -12.73
N CYS A 441 26.08 1.15 -13.07
CA CYS A 441 25.93 2.25 -12.11
C CYS A 441 24.59 2.15 -11.39
N ASN A 442 23.50 1.98 -12.15
CA ASN A 442 22.16 1.83 -11.61
C ASN A 442 22.02 0.58 -10.74
N PHE A 443 22.64 -0.54 -11.14
CA PHE A 443 22.61 -1.81 -10.42
C PHE A 443 23.30 -1.68 -9.04
N LEU A 444 24.52 -1.18 -9.02
CA LEU A 444 25.35 -1.12 -7.81
C LEU A 444 24.90 -0.03 -6.84
N ALA A 445 24.40 1.09 -7.36
CA ALA A 445 23.87 2.16 -6.52
C ALA A 445 22.60 1.77 -5.74
N CYS A 446 21.87 0.71 -6.14
CA CYS A 446 20.75 0.18 -5.34
C CYS A 446 21.19 -0.34 -3.97
N ALA A 447 22.44 -0.76 -3.82
CA ALA A 447 23.04 -1.12 -2.53
C ALA A 447 23.67 0.08 -1.79
N GLY A 448 23.60 1.29 -2.36
CA GLY A 448 24.21 2.48 -1.78
C GLY A 448 25.70 2.66 -2.10
N TYR A 449 26.27 1.88 -3.03
CA TYR A 449 27.68 1.99 -3.42
C TYR A 449 27.95 3.32 -4.12
N GLU A 450 29.18 3.82 -3.97
CA GLU A 450 29.67 4.96 -4.76
C GLU A 450 29.99 4.47 -6.17
N VAL A 451 29.48 5.16 -7.18
CA VAL A 451 29.72 4.79 -8.57
C VAL A 451 30.60 5.85 -9.26
N VAL A 452 31.61 5.38 -9.97
CA VAL A 452 32.55 6.23 -10.75
C VAL A 452 32.43 5.82 -12.21
N ASP A 453 31.76 6.68 -12.99
CA ASP A 453 31.65 6.53 -14.44
C ASP A 453 32.69 7.34 -15.17
N ASN A 454 32.98 7.01 -16.43
CA ASN A 454 33.96 7.69 -17.23
C ASN A 454 33.67 7.58 -18.72
N LEU A 455 34.46 8.33 -19.53
CA LEU A 455 34.24 8.40 -20.99
C LEU A 455 34.83 7.19 -21.75
N GLY A 456 35.72 6.43 -21.12
CA GLY A 456 36.34 5.24 -21.72
C GLY A 456 37.85 5.29 -21.78
N PHE A 457 38.45 4.11 -21.94
CA PHE A 457 39.87 3.89 -22.00
C PHE A 457 40.28 3.29 -23.35
N SER A 458 41.56 3.54 -23.74
CA SER A 458 42.11 2.98 -24.96
C SER A 458 42.67 1.58 -24.74
N THR A 459 43.17 1.29 -23.53
CA THR A 459 43.70 -0.01 -23.15
C THR A 459 43.16 -0.47 -21.80
N VAL A 460 43.22 -1.75 -21.55
CA VAL A 460 42.77 -2.37 -20.30
C VAL A 460 43.63 -1.89 -19.13
N GLU A 461 44.96 -1.81 -19.34
CA GLU A 461 45.93 -1.41 -18.34
C GLU A 461 45.70 0.02 -17.86
N GLU A 462 45.45 0.94 -18.80
CA GLU A 462 45.08 2.33 -18.48
C GLU A 462 43.84 2.39 -17.59
N GLY A 463 42.81 1.61 -17.95
CA GLY A 463 41.58 1.54 -17.17
C GLY A 463 41.76 0.96 -15.77
N ILE A 464 42.58 -0.09 -15.61
CA ILE A 464 42.87 -0.70 -14.31
C ILE A 464 43.68 0.26 -13.43
N GLU A 465 44.70 0.94 -13.97
CA GLU A 465 45.46 1.92 -13.19
C GLU A 465 44.59 3.12 -12.76
N ALA A 466 43.69 3.58 -13.61
CA ALA A 466 42.73 4.61 -13.26
C ALA A 466 41.76 4.14 -12.12
N ALA A 467 41.30 2.89 -12.17
CA ALA A 467 40.47 2.30 -11.10
C ALA A 467 41.24 2.23 -9.77
N MET A 468 42.51 1.84 -9.80
CA MET A 468 43.35 1.78 -8.60
C MET A 468 43.66 3.17 -8.06
N ALA A 469 43.92 4.15 -8.93
CA ALA A 469 44.10 5.56 -8.54
C ALA A 469 42.81 6.13 -7.87
N ALA A 470 41.64 5.71 -8.34
CA ALA A 470 40.35 6.05 -7.73
C ALA A 470 40.07 5.30 -6.42
N LYS A 471 40.90 4.33 -6.03
CA LYS A 471 40.75 3.45 -4.87
C LYS A 471 39.43 2.66 -4.98
N ALA A 472 39.17 2.04 -6.13
CA ALA A 472 38.00 1.25 -6.37
C ALA A 472 38.02 -0.08 -5.60
N ASP A 473 36.93 -0.43 -4.95
CA ASP A 473 36.68 -1.73 -4.33
C ASP A 473 36.11 -2.74 -5.34
N ILE A 474 35.46 -2.22 -6.38
CA ILE A 474 34.84 -2.98 -7.46
C ILE A 474 35.28 -2.39 -8.80
N VAL A 475 35.70 -3.24 -9.73
CA VAL A 475 35.93 -2.87 -11.12
C VAL A 475 34.92 -3.60 -12.02
N VAL A 476 34.13 -2.85 -12.75
CA VAL A 476 33.13 -3.39 -13.67
C VAL A 476 33.57 -3.20 -15.10
N LEU A 477 33.87 -4.28 -15.79
CA LEU A 477 34.21 -4.23 -17.22
C LEU A 477 32.92 -4.02 -18.04
N CYS A 478 32.87 -2.92 -18.78
CA CYS A 478 31.77 -2.49 -19.62
C CYS A 478 32.20 -2.43 -21.08
N SER A 479 31.75 -3.39 -21.90
CA SER A 479 32.01 -3.48 -23.32
C SER A 479 30.85 -4.18 -24.05
N SER A 480 31.00 -4.51 -25.33
CA SER A 480 30.05 -5.37 -26.03
C SER A 480 30.25 -6.85 -25.71
N ASP A 481 29.22 -7.66 -25.92
CA ASP A 481 29.29 -9.10 -25.59
C ASP A 481 30.37 -9.82 -26.41
N ASP A 482 30.65 -9.39 -27.64
CA ASP A 482 31.68 -9.96 -28.53
C ASP A 482 33.11 -9.60 -28.08
N GLU A 483 33.29 -8.41 -27.50
CA GLU A 483 34.59 -7.88 -27.08
C GLU A 483 35.05 -8.43 -25.71
N TYR A 484 34.15 -9.01 -24.91
CA TYR A 484 34.54 -9.58 -23.61
C TYR A 484 35.54 -10.73 -23.72
N ALA A 485 35.54 -11.49 -24.83
CA ALA A 485 36.52 -12.53 -25.05
C ALA A 485 37.96 -11.98 -25.14
N GLU A 486 38.11 -10.73 -25.64
CA GLU A 486 39.40 -10.05 -25.78
C GLU A 486 39.80 -9.34 -24.47
N TYR A 487 38.87 -8.59 -23.83
CA TYR A 487 39.24 -7.69 -22.73
C TYR A 487 39.13 -8.30 -21.35
N ALA A 488 38.26 -9.29 -21.10
CA ALA A 488 37.94 -9.70 -19.75
C ALA A 488 39.08 -10.41 -19.02
N VAL A 489 39.75 -11.36 -19.68
CA VAL A 489 40.85 -12.10 -19.06
C VAL A 489 42.10 -11.20 -18.85
N PRO A 490 42.52 -10.34 -19.82
CA PRO A 490 43.58 -9.36 -19.57
C PRO A 490 43.24 -8.42 -18.42
N ALA A 491 42.03 -7.86 -18.34
CA ALA A 491 41.59 -6.98 -17.27
C ALA A 491 41.66 -7.67 -15.90
N PHE A 492 41.14 -8.89 -15.81
CA PHE A 492 41.14 -9.68 -14.58
C PHE A 492 42.57 -9.97 -14.08
N LYS A 493 43.47 -10.35 -15.01
CA LYS A 493 44.89 -10.58 -14.69
C LYS A 493 45.60 -9.28 -14.28
N ALA A 494 45.40 -8.17 -15.00
CA ALA A 494 45.96 -6.88 -14.66
C ALA A 494 45.48 -6.37 -13.31
N LEU A 495 44.19 -6.64 -12.96
CA LEU A 495 43.63 -6.30 -11.64
C LEU A 495 44.28 -7.09 -10.51
N ASN A 496 44.67 -8.34 -10.75
CA ASN A 496 45.43 -9.22 -9.85
C ASN A 496 44.84 -9.26 -8.41
N GLY A 497 43.50 -9.39 -8.27
CA GLY A 497 42.83 -9.50 -6.99
C GLY A 497 42.79 -8.23 -6.13
N ARG A 498 43.28 -7.07 -6.65
CA ARG A 498 43.27 -5.79 -5.92
C ARG A 498 41.89 -5.22 -5.64
N ALA A 499 40.87 -5.64 -6.39
CA ALA A 499 39.47 -5.29 -6.21
C ALA A 499 38.59 -6.41 -6.73
N MET A 500 37.30 -6.37 -6.40
CA MET A 500 36.28 -7.31 -6.95
C MET A 500 36.10 -7.01 -8.44
N PHE A 501 36.23 -8.04 -9.29
CA PHE A 501 36.04 -7.91 -10.73
C PHE A 501 34.64 -8.38 -11.14
N ILE A 502 33.94 -7.58 -11.97
CA ILE A 502 32.62 -7.86 -12.47
C ILE A 502 32.59 -7.64 -13.99
N VAL A 503 31.93 -8.52 -14.73
CA VAL A 503 31.60 -8.34 -16.16
C VAL A 503 30.14 -7.90 -16.31
N ALA A 504 29.93 -6.78 -17.02
CA ALA A 504 28.60 -6.23 -17.25
C ALA A 504 27.96 -6.85 -18.50
N GLY A 505 27.48 -8.09 -18.40
CA GLY A 505 26.88 -8.81 -19.50
C GLY A 505 26.74 -10.30 -19.25
N ALA A 506 26.19 -11.00 -20.24
CA ALA A 506 26.15 -12.46 -20.29
C ALA A 506 26.65 -12.92 -21.66
N PRO A 507 27.95 -12.73 -21.98
CA PRO A 507 28.52 -13.05 -23.27
C PRO A 507 28.49 -14.55 -23.56
N ALA A 508 28.58 -14.93 -24.83
CA ALA A 508 28.65 -16.33 -25.25
C ALA A 508 29.87 -17.06 -24.66
N CYS A 509 30.96 -16.33 -24.42
CA CYS A 509 32.19 -16.87 -23.81
C CYS A 509 32.17 -16.93 -22.27
N MET A 510 31.00 -16.74 -21.62
CA MET A 510 30.87 -16.70 -20.16
C MET A 510 31.49 -17.92 -19.46
N ASP A 511 31.34 -19.12 -20.02
CA ASP A 511 31.87 -20.34 -19.41
C ASP A 511 33.41 -20.40 -19.46
N ASP A 512 33.99 -19.90 -20.54
CA ASP A 512 35.45 -19.76 -20.66
C ASP A 512 36.00 -18.70 -19.69
N LEU A 513 35.27 -17.60 -19.50
CA LEU A 513 35.60 -16.58 -18.53
C LEU A 513 35.52 -17.11 -17.09
N LYS A 514 34.55 -17.93 -16.76
CA LYS A 514 34.47 -18.63 -15.47
C LYS A 514 35.63 -19.60 -15.27
N ALA A 515 35.99 -20.36 -16.29
CA ALA A 515 37.15 -21.23 -16.25
C ALA A 515 38.48 -20.46 -16.00
N ALA A 516 38.56 -19.20 -16.44
CA ALA A 516 39.68 -18.28 -16.17
C ALA A 516 39.63 -17.65 -14.76
N GLY A 517 38.62 -17.94 -13.92
CA GLY A 517 38.46 -17.46 -12.55
C GLY A 517 37.57 -16.21 -12.40
N ILE A 518 36.89 -15.76 -13.43
CA ILE A 518 35.97 -14.63 -13.36
C ILE A 518 34.58 -15.14 -12.90
N GLU A 519 34.18 -14.76 -11.69
CA GLU A 519 32.95 -15.31 -11.05
C GLU A 519 31.75 -14.39 -11.14
N ASN A 520 31.94 -13.07 -11.19
CA ASN A 520 30.84 -12.12 -11.02
C ASN A 520 30.38 -11.56 -12.37
N PHE A 521 29.10 -11.77 -12.68
CA PHE A 521 28.46 -11.25 -13.89
C PHE A 521 27.16 -10.55 -13.52
N ILE A 522 26.93 -9.34 -14.05
CA ILE A 522 25.66 -8.61 -13.85
C ILE A 522 24.97 -8.40 -15.20
N HIS A 523 23.73 -8.80 -15.29
CA HIS A 523 22.92 -8.68 -16.51
C HIS A 523 21.41 -8.71 -16.17
N VAL A 524 20.56 -8.42 -17.13
CA VAL A 524 19.09 -8.25 -16.94
C VAL A 524 18.36 -9.47 -16.38
N ARG A 525 18.95 -10.66 -16.39
CA ARG A 525 18.34 -11.91 -15.92
C ARG A 525 18.76 -12.30 -14.51
N VAL A 526 19.70 -11.59 -13.88
CA VAL A 526 20.14 -11.90 -12.50
C VAL A 526 19.13 -11.43 -11.47
N ASN A 527 19.12 -12.06 -10.30
CA ASN A 527 18.42 -11.55 -9.14
C ASN A 527 19.26 -10.42 -8.53
N VAL A 528 18.83 -9.17 -8.75
CA VAL A 528 19.59 -7.97 -8.35
C VAL A 528 19.81 -7.94 -6.85
N LEU A 529 18.78 -8.22 -6.07
CA LEU A 529 18.84 -8.19 -4.60
C LEU A 529 19.83 -9.22 -4.05
N GLU A 530 19.71 -10.47 -4.49
CA GLU A 530 20.59 -11.55 -4.00
C GLU A 530 22.03 -11.32 -4.41
N THR A 531 22.27 -10.90 -5.66
CA THR A 531 23.62 -10.56 -6.13
C THR A 531 24.25 -9.43 -5.29
N LEU A 532 23.46 -8.40 -4.95
CA LEU A 532 23.95 -7.31 -4.11
C LEU A 532 24.19 -7.73 -2.66
N LYS A 533 23.36 -8.64 -2.10
CA LYS A 533 23.60 -9.24 -0.78
C LYS A 533 24.91 -10.05 -0.76
N GLU A 534 25.20 -10.82 -1.81
CA GLU A 534 26.49 -11.53 -1.95
C GLU A 534 27.68 -10.57 -2.02
N PHE A 535 27.52 -9.44 -2.72
CA PHE A 535 28.56 -8.43 -2.80
C PHE A 535 28.79 -7.75 -1.44
N ASN A 536 27.72 -7.38 -0.72
CA ASN A 536 27.84 -6.87 0.64
C ASN A 536 28.58 -7.86 1.56
N ALA A 537 28.24 -9.14 1.50
CA ALA A 537 28.88 -10.17 2.31
C ALA A 537 30.39 -10.30 2.05
N LYS A 538 30.87 -9.94 0.85
CA LYS A 538 32.29 -9.95 0.49
C LYS A 538 33.01 -8.63 0.84
N LEU A 539 32.34 -7.48 0.68
CA LEU A 539 32.96 -6.14 0.74
C LEU A 539 32.86 -5.46 2.12
N LEU A 540 31.84 -5.78 2.91
CA LEU A 540 31.60 -5.12 4.20
C LEU A 540 32.29 -5.81 5.39
N LYS A 541 32.99 -6.91 5.15
CA LYS A 541 33.77 -7.62 6.18
C LYS A 541 34.96 -6.82 6.72
#